data_5900e90f8002245811af80792cf38be9
#
_entry.id   5900e90f8002245811af80792cf38be9
#
_cell.length_a   1.000
_cell.length_b   1.000
_cell.length_c   1.000
_cell.angle_alpha   90.00
_cell.angle_beta   90.00
_cell.angle_gamma   90.00
#
_symmetry.space_group_name_H-M   'P 1'
#
loop_
_entity.id
_entity.type
_entity.pdbx_description
1 polymer ?
#
loop_
_entity_poly.entity_id
_entity_poly.type
_entity_poly.pdbx_seq_one_letter_code
_entity_poly.pdbx_strand_id
1 'polypeptide(L)'
;QIEKNIFKSVGLVKIIDNKKNNFEFSQIYIDTKKNEVLGADVKAFMNDENFKVSKKNKPRVFANNISSNKEESVFIKSIFTLCDYREDDKCPPWSIQSSKMLHDNKKKTIYYDNAVVKIYDIPVFYFPKLSHPDPSVERRSGFLPPSISDTKNLGESISIPYFFDIARNKNFTLTNRIYASENPLFVGEYHQALKDSFLMADFGYTEGYKKTSATKKEGSKSHFFTKFVKNFKGENNSDNSLSISLQSISNDKYLKLY
;
A
#
# COMPACT_ATOMS: atom_id res chain seq x y z
N GLN A 1 -6.63 13.57 -38.63
CA GLN A 1 -7.33 12.81 -39.68
C GLN A 1 -8.34 11.89 -39.01
N ILE A 2 -9.58 11.89 -39.47
CA ILE A 2 -10.64 11.00 -39.00
C ILE A 2 -10.95 10.08 -40.18
N GLU A 3 -10.44 8.84 -40.12
CA GLU A 3 -10.94 7.76 -40.95
C GLU A 3 -12.04 7.02 -40.22
N LYS A 4 -12.91 6.25 -40.93
CA LYS A 4 -13.98 5.46 -40.29
C LYS A 4 -13.40 4.68 -39.08
N ASN A 5 -13.80 5.07 -37.85
CA ASN A 5 -13.45 4.44 -36.56
C ASN A 5 -12.01 4.72 -36.06
N ILE A 6 -11.21 5.55 -36.75
CA ILE A 6 -9.84 5.86 -36.35
C ILE A 6 -9.71 7.38 -36.16
N PHE A 7 -9.18 7.77 -35.01
CA PHE A 7 -8.78 9.14 -34.70
C PHE A 7 -7.28 9.19 -34.48
N LYS A 8 -6.60 10.10 -35.18
CA LYS A 8 -5.17 10.35 -35.02
C LYS A 8 -4.93 11.84 -34.83
N SER A 9 -4.16 12.21 -33.81
CA SER A 9 -3.73 13.58 -33.58
C SER A 9 -2.26 13.64 -33.21
N VAL A 10 -1.58 14.71 -33.64
CA VAL A 10 -0.19 15.04 -33.35
C VAL A 10 -0.17 16.47 -32.79
N GLY A 11 0.65 16.72 -31.76
CA GLY A 11 0.68 17.93 -30.96
C GLY A 11 0.09 17.68 -29.57
N LEU A 12 0.00 18.72 -28.75
CA LEU A 12 -0.55 18.57 -27.41
C LEU A 12 -2.06 18.24 -27.47
N VAL A 13 -2.41 17.04 -27.05
CA VAL A 13 -3.79 16.54 -26.96
C VAL A 13 -4.17 16.37 -25.51
N LYS A 14 -5.30 16.94 -25.10
CA LYS A 14 -5.88 16.75 -23.77
C LYS A 14 -7.19 15.99 -23.90
N ILE A 15 -7.34 14.94 -23.09
CA ILE A 15 -8.55 14.11 -23.04
C ILE A 15 -9.01 14.05 -21.60
N ILE A 16 -10.30 14.26 -21.37
CA ILE A 16 -10.95 14.06 -20.09
C ILE A 16 -11.92 12.89 -20.26
N ASP A 17 -11.77 11.84 -19.44
CA ASP A 17 -12.65 10.69 -19.46
C ASP A 17 -13.94 10.93 -18.66
N ASN A 18 -14.88 9.97 -18.70
CA ASN A 18 -16.16 10.03 -17.98
C ASN A 18 -16.01 10.09 -16.45
N LYS A 19 -14.82 9.72 -15.93
CA LYS A 19 -14.48 9.77 -14.50
C LYS A 19 -13.75 11.06 -14.13
N LYS A 20 -13.69 12.02 -15.06
CA LYS A 20 -12.95 13.29 -14.91
C LYS A 20 -11.43 13.11 -14.75
N ASN A 21 -10.86 11.97 -15.17
CA ASN A 21 -9.42 11.83 -15.27
C ASN A 21 -8.92 12.66 -16.46
N ASN A 22 -7.80 13.34 -16.28
CA ASN A 22 -7.18 14.17 -17.32
C ASN A 22 -5.95 13.45 -17.89
N PHE A 23 -5.89 13.34 -19.22
CA PHE A 23 -4.77 12.74 -19.93
C PHE A 23 -4.21 13.73 -20.93
N GLU A 24 -2.90 13.88 -20.97
CA GLU A 24 -2.18 14.69 -21.94
C GLU A 24 -1.24 13.79 -22.74
N PHE A 25 -1.13 14.05 -24.05
CA PHE A 25 -0.32 13.30 -25.00
C PHE A 25 0.37 14.25 -25.96
N SER A 26 1.55 13.88 -26.45
CA SER A 26 2.16 14.53 -27.62
C SER A 26 1.60 14.00 -28.94
N GLN A 27 1.21 12.73 -28.96
CA GLN A 27 0.57 12.05 -30.08
C GLN A 27 -0.43 11.03 -29.54
N ILE A 28 -1.54 10.87 -30.24
CA ILE A 28 -2.53 9.85 -29.92
C ILE A 28 -3.13 9.21 -31.17
N TYR A 29 -3.39 7.92 -31.07
CA TYR A 29 -4.13 7.11 -32.03
C TYR A 29 -5.24 6.35 -31.26
N ILE A 30 -6.47 6.48 -31.72
CA ILE A 30 -7.63 5.80 -31.12
C ILE A 30 -8.35 5.01 -32.21
N ASP A 31 -8.49 3.70 -31.99
CA ASP A 31 -9.36 2.82 -32.77
C ASP A 31 -10.63 2.53 -31.97
N THR A 32 -11.73 3.18 -32.37
CA THR A 32 -13.01 3.06 -31.64
C THR A 32 -13.69 1.70 -31.87
N LYS A 33 -13.35 0.98 -32.96
CA LYS A 33 -13.87 -0.35 -33.23
C LYS A 33 -13.20 -1.40 -32.35
N LYS A 34 -11.89 -1.30 -32.15
CA LYS A 34 -11.12 -2.19 -31.29
C LYS A 34 -11.09 -1.73 -29.84
N ASN A 35 -11.53 -0.51 -29.56
CA ASN A 35 -11.36 0.16 -28.27
C ASN A 35 -9.90 0.23 -27.82
N GLU A 36 -9.01 0.52 -28.73
CA GLU A 36 -7.57 0.64 -28.48
C GLU A 36 -7.14 2.10 -28.52
N VAL A 37 -6.28 2.47 -27.60
CA VAL A 37 -5.63 3.79 -27.51
C VAL A 37 -4.13 3.58 -27.47
N LEU A 38 -3.42 4.20 -28.39
CA LEU A 38 -1.96 4.30 -28.38
C LEU A 38 -1.57 5.76 -28.20
N GLY A 39 -0.64 6.06 -27.31
CA GLY A 39 -0.22 7.43 -27.04
C GLY A 39 1.27 7.53 -26.74
N ALA A 40 1.84 8.72 -27.01
CA ALA A 40 3.21 9.06 -26.67
C ALA A 40 3.26 10.24 -25.70
N ASP A 41 4.32 10.29 -24.88
CA ASP A 41 4.58 11.32 -23.86
C ASP A 41 3.38 11.55 -22.95
N VAL A 42 2.93 10.47 -22.34
CA VAL A 42 1.67 10.44 -21.58
C VAL A 42 1.85 11.07 -20.21
N LYS A 43 0.93 11.98 -19.87
CA LYS A 43 0.71 12.47 -18.51
C LYS A 43 -0.73 12.16 -18.12
N ALA A 44 -0.93 11.26 -17.18
CA ALA A 44 -2.25 10.90 -16.67
C ALA A 44 -2.41 11.44 -15.24
N PHE A 45 -3.45 12.22 -15.03
CA PHE A 45 -3.85 12.79 -13.74
C PHE A 45 -5.21 12.20 -13.37
N MET A 46 -5.22 11.35 -12.36
CA MET A 46 -6.44 10.71 -11.91
C MET A 46 -7.24 11.63 -10.98
N ASN A 47 -8.55 11.66 -11.17
CA ASN A 47 -9.43 12.44 -10.30
C ASN A 47 -9.53 11.79 -8.93
N ASP A 48 -9.31 12.57 -7.87
CA ASP A 48 -9.35 12.16 -6.47
C ASP A 48 -10.75 11.76 -5.98
N GLU A 49 -11.83 12.27 -6.60
CA GLU A 49 -13.20 11.87 -6.30
C GLU A 49 -13.45 10.36 -6.52
N ASN A 50 -12.66 9.72 -7.39
CA ASN A 50 -12.75 8.28 -7.66
C ASN A 50 -12.04 7.42 -6.60
N PHE A 51 -11.24 8.04 -5.73
CA PHE A 51 -10.46 7.37 -4.70
C PHE A 51 -11.01 7.74 -3.33
N LYS A 52 -11.51 6.76 -2.60
CA LYS A 52 -11.98 6.93 -1.23
C LYS A 52 -10.83 7.11 -0.21
N VAL A 53 -9.61 7.13 -0.70
CA VAL A 53 -8.39 7.39 0.06
C VAL A 53 -8.20 8.90 0.19
N SER A 54 -7.53 9.34 1.25
CA SER A 54 -7.31 10.75 1.60
C SER A 54 -7.32 11.73 0.40
N LYS A 55 -8.12 12.79 0.46
CA LYS A 55 -8.22 13.87 -0.55
C LYS A 55 -6.88 14.54 -0.95
N LYS A 56 -5.79 14.20 -0.26
CA LYS A 56 -4.43 14.66 -0.56
C LYS A 56 -3.69 13.77 -1.56
N ASN A 57 -4.20 12.57 -1.86
CA ASN A 57 -3.56 11.65 -2.80
C ASN A 57 -4.07 11.92 -4.20
N LYS A 58 -3.18 12.32 -5.09
CA LYS A 58 -3.47 12.57 -6.50
C LYS A 58 -2.67 11.60 -7.37
N PRO A 59 -3.23 10.41 -7.69
CA PRO A 59 -2.52 9.43 -8.50
C PRO A 59 -2.14 10.00 -9.86
N ARG A 60 -0.88 9.88 -10.22
CA ARG A 60 -0.30 10.37 -11.46
C ARG A 60 0.57 9.32 -12.11
N VAL A 61 0.49 9.26 -13.43
CA VAL A 61 1.35 8.42 -14.24
C VAL A 61 1.96 9.26 -15.35
N PHE A 62 3.27 9.16 -15.50
CA PHE A 62 4.00 9.70 -16.63
C PHE A 62 4.63 8.51 -17.36
N ALA A 63 4.57 8.48 -18.69
CA ALA A 63 5.18 7.42 -19.48
C ALA A 63 5.56 7.89 -20.87
N ASN A 64 6.59 7.28 -21.45
CA ASN A 64 6.94 7.57 -22.84
C ASN A 64 5.85 7.11 -23.81
N ASN A 65 5.26 5.93 -23.53
CA ASN A 65 4.20 5.39 -24.39
C ASN A 65 3.13 4.70 -23.55
N ILE A 66 1.90 4.73 -24.06
CA ILE A 66 0.78 3.92 -23.57
C ILE A 66 0.16 3.10 -24.69
N SER A 67 -0.22 1.88 -24.35
CA SER A 67 -1.17 1.07 -25.10
C SER A 67 -2.29 0.65 -24.15
N SER A 68 -3.51 1.02 -24.43
CA SER A 68 -4.65 0.77 -23.55
C SER A 68 -5.83 0.19 -24.33
N ASN A 69 -6.50 -0.77 -23.71
CA ASN A 69 -7.75 -1.35 -24.16
C ASN A 69 -8.74 -1.47 -22.96
N LYS A 70 -9.88 -2.14 -23.17
CA LYS A 70 -10.89 -2.31 -22.10
C LYS A 70 -10.39 -3.09 -20.89
N GLU A 71 -9.43 -4.00 -21.08
CA GLU A 71 -8.99 -4.95 -20.05
C GLU A 71 -7.74 -4.45 -19.32
N GLU A 72 -6.83 -3.81 -20.06
CA GLU A 72 -5.54 -3.41 -19.53
C GLU A 72 -5.00 -2.12 -20.16
N SER A 73 -4.11 -1.46 -19.42
CA SER A 73 -3.32 -0.34 -19.90
C SER A 73 -1.83 -0.62 -19.62
N VAL A 74 -1.02 -0.59 -20.65
CA VAL A 74 0.43 -0.82 -20.60
C VAL A 74 1.15 0.50 -20.80
N PHE A 75 2.00 0.85 -19.87
CA PHE A 75 2.84 2.05 -19.92
C PHE A 75 4.31 1.65 -20.00
N ILE A 76 5.06 2.26 -20.90
CA ILE A 76 6.49 2.00 -21.12
C ILE A 76 7.32 3.15 -20.57
N LYS A 77 8.40 2.84 -19.84
CA LYS A 77 9.25 3.82 -19.12
C LYS A 77 8.39 4.76 -18.29
N SER A 78 7.72 4.19 -17.30
CA SER A 78 6.72 4.89 -16.51
C SER A 78 7.23 5.34 -15.15
N ILE A 79 6.59 6.40 -14.66
CA ILE A 79 6.71 6.91 -13.29
C ILE A 79 5.31 7.00 -12.72
N PHE A 80 5.09 6.35 -11.59
CA PHE A 80 3.85 6.41 -10.81
C PHE A 80 4.10 7.11 -9.48
N THR A 81 3.18 7.98 -9.06
CA THR A 81 3.17 8.60 -7.73
C THR A 81 1.76 8.94 -7.28
N LEU A 82 1.55 9.09 -5.96
CA LEU A 82 0.31 9.64 -5.37
C LEU A 82 0.49 11.10 -4.92
N CYS A 83 1.67 11.67 -5.09
CA CYS A 83 2.02 12.99 -4.59
C CYS A 83 2.00 14.06 -5.69
N ASP A 84 1.76 15.32 -5.30
CA ASP A 84 2.04 16.49 -6.14
C ASP A 84 3.55 16.71 -6.29
N TYR A 85 3.93 17.51 -7.29
CA TYR A 85 5.27 18.05 -7.35
C TYR A 85 5.54 18.91 -6.10
N ARG A 86 6.80 18.93 -5.69
CA ARG A 86 7.28 19.83 -4.65
C ARG A 86 7.40 21.25 -5.21
N GLU A 87 7.57 22.23 -4.34
CA GLU A 87 7.90 23.61 -4.73
C GLU A 87 9.05 23.66 -5.76
N ASP A 88 9.02 24.59 -6.69
CA ASP A 88 9.94 24.73 -7.82
C ASP A 88 9.91 23.55 -8.82
N ASP A 89 8.75 22.95 -9.06
CA ASP A 89 8.55 21.82 -9.99
C ASP A 89 9.48 20.60 -9.75
N LYS A 90 10.01 20.47 -8.53
CA LYS A 90 10.82 19.31 -8.14
C LYS A 90 9.98 18.05 -8.15
N CYS A 91 10.63 16.92 -8.44
CA CYS A 91 10.00 15.60 -8.42
C CYS A 91 9.22 15.33 -7.13
N PRO A 92 8.15 14.52 -7.18
CA PRO A 92 7.32 14.22 -6.02
C PRO A 92 8.14 13.59 -4.90
N PRO A 93 7.72 13.69 -3.63
CA PRO A 93 8.45 13.15 -2.48
C PRO A 93 8.78 11.66 -2.61
N TRP A 94 7.93 10.89 -3.29
CA TRP A 94 8.21 9.51 -3.64
C TRP A 94 7.62 9.15 -5.00
N SER A 95 8.23 8.19 -5.68
CA SER A 95 7.76 7.66 -6.96
C SER A 95 8.21 6.22 -7.18
N ILE A 96 7.49 5.51 -8.04
CA ILE A 96 7.90 4.21 -8.58
C ILE A 96 8.20 4.41 -10.05
N GLN A 97 9.47 4.30 -10.42
CA GLN A 97 9.91 4.29 -11.81
C GLN A 97 10.01 2.86 -12.30
N SER A 98 9.57 2.55 -13.52
CA SER A 98 9.64 1.20 -14.07
C SER A 98 9.88 1.19 -15.56
N SER A 99 10.44 0.09 -16.07
CA SER A 99 10.59 -0.12 -17.50
C SER A 99 9.25 -0.37 -18.19
N LYS A 100 8.34 -1.06 -17.50
CA LYS A 100 6.97 -1.34 -17.92
C LYS A 100 6.05 -1.31 -16.70
N MET A 101 4.89 -0.67 -16.84
CA MET A 101 3.80 -0.74 -15.88
C MET A 101 2.55 -1.25 -16.61
N LEU A 102 1.89 -2.25 -16.04
CA LEU A 102 0.64 -2.83 -16.51
C LEU A 102 -0.45 -2.56 -15.47
N HIS A 103 -1.50 -1.86 -15.85
CA HIS A 103 -2.71 -1.72 -15.08
C HIS A 103 -3.78 -2.71 -15.60
N ASP A 104 -4.06 -3.74 -14.81
CA ASP A 104 -5.12 -4.72 -15.08
C ASP A 104 -6.45 -4.19 -14.51
N ASN A 105 -7.35 -3.77 -15.39
CA ASN A 105 -8.62 -3.17 -15.01
C ASN A 105 -9.59 -4.19 -14.35
N LYS A 106 -9.49 -5.48 -14.72
CA LYS A 106 -10.32 -6.54 -14.13
C LYS A 106 -9.90 -6.88 -12.71
N LYS A 107 -8.58 -7.08 -12.53
CA LYS A 107 -8.01 -7.41 -11.22
C LYS A 107 -7.82 -6.18 -10.34
N LYS A 108 -7.97 -4.98 -10.89
CA LYS A 108 -7.67 -3.71 -10.22
C LYS A 108 -6.30 -3.75 -9.56
N THR A 109 -5.29 -4.12 -10.34
CA THR A 109 -3.91 -4.33 -9.86
C THR A 109 -2.96 -3.68 -10.85
N ILE A 110 -1.95 -3.02 -10.30
CA ILE A 110 -0.87 -2.43 -11.07
C ILE A 110 0.39 -3.30 -10.89
N TYR A 111 0.97 -3.75 -11.99
CA TYR A 111 2.18 -4.55 -12.04
C TYR A 111 3.31 -3.73 -12.64
N TYR A 112 4.51 -3.91 -12.13
CA TYR A 112 5.71 -3.22 -12.60
C TYR A 112 6.82 -4.21 -12.91
N ASP A 113 7.53 -3.95 -14.01
CA ASP A 113 8.77 -4.61 -14.37
C ASP A 113 9.94 -3.67 -14.11
N ASN A 114 10.99 -4.16 -13.42
CA ASN A 114 12.17 -3.39 -13.04
C ASN A 114 11.79 -2.10 -12.27
N ALA A 115 11.04 -2.26 -11.20
CA ALA A 115 10.58 -1.15 -10.38
C ALA A 115 11.70 -0.58 -9.51
N VAL A 116 11.91 0.71 -9.57
CA VAL A 116 12.79 1.48 -8.68
C VAL A 116 11.94 2.42 -7.85
N VAL A 117 11.90 2.20 -6.56
CA VAL A 117 11.26 3.14 -5.62
C VAL A 117 12.25 4.25 -5.29
N LYS A 118 11.82 5.48 -5.52
CA LYS A 118 12.60 6.69 -5.23
C LYS A 118 11.95 7.51 -4.13
N ILE A 119 12.77 8.04 -3.23
CA ILE A 119 12.39 9.02 -2.21
C ILE A 119 13.28 10.25 -2.42
N TYR A 120 12.66 11.41 -2.67
CA TYR A 120 13.35 12.67 -3.03
C TYR A 120 14.39 12.47 -4.15
N ASP A 121 14.03 11.71 -5.20
CA ASP A 121 14.87 11.36 -6.35
C ASP A 121 16.00 10.35 -6.08
N ILE A 122 16.21 9.96 -4.84
CA ILE A 122 17.20 8.96 -4.46
C ILE A 122 16.58 7.56 -4.62
N PRO A 123 17.19 6.65 -5.41
CA PRO A 123 16.73 5.27 -5.50
C PRO A 123 17.01 4.54 -4.18
N VAL A 124 15.95 4.02 -3.55
CA VAL A 124 16.05 3.35 -2.24
C VAL A 124 15.79 1.85 -2.32
N PHE A 125 14.93 1.40 -3.24
CA PHE A 125 14.62 -0.01 -3.45
C PHE A 125 14.52 -0.35 -4.92
N TYR A 126 14.97 -1.54 -5.29
CA TYR A 126 14.79 -2.14 -6.60
C TYR A 126 14.05 -3.47 -6.49
N PHE A 127 13.02 -3.63 -7.31
CA PHE A 127 12.24 -4.86 -7.41
C PHE A 127 12.18 -5.29 -8.88
N PRO A 128 12.68 -6.48 -9.26
CA PRO A 128 12.53 -7.01 -10.62
C PRO A 128 11.06 -7.08 -11.06
N LYS A 129 10.19 -7.45 -10.12
CA LYS A 129 8.73 -7.46 -10.25
C LYS A 129 8.12 -6.87 -8.98
N LEU A 130 7.19 -5.95 -9.16
CA LEU A 130 6.41 -5.35 -8.06
C LEU A 130 4.95 -5.32 -8.47
N SER A 131 4.05 -5.46 -7.53
CA SER A 131 2.63 -5.20 -7.78
C SER A 131 1.97 -4.62 -6.54
N HIS A 132 0.97 -3.78 -6.76
CA HIS A 132 0.10 -3.28 -5.71
C HIS A 132 -1.32 -3.11 -6.24
N PRO A 133 -2.33 -3.06 -5.34
CA PRO A 133 -3.70 -2.74 -5.72
C PRO A 133 -3.79 -1.37 -6.40
N ASP A 134 -4.71 -1.24 -7.34
CA ASP A 134 -5.13 0.05 -7.86
C ASP A 134 -5.60 0.94 -6.69
N PRO A 135 -5.28 2.26 -6.69
CA PRO A 135 -5.70 3.18 -5.64
C PRO A 135 -7.22 3.25 -5.39
N SER A 136 -8.06 2.79 -6.32
CA SER A 136 -9.52 2.70 -6.13
C SER A 136 -9.96 1.52 -5.26
N VAL A 137 -9.05 0.60 -4.93
CA VAL A 137 -9.35 -0.57 -4.09
C VAL A 137 -9.25 -0.18 -2.63
N GLU A 138 -10.37 -0.20 -1.89
CA GLU A 138 -10.42 0.20 -0.48
C GLU A 138 -9.64 -0.73 0.44
N ARG A 139 -9.73 -2.05 0.18
CA ARG A 139 -9.13 -3.10 1.02
C ARG A 139 -8.68 -4.27 0.16
N ARG A 140 -7.47 -4.74 0.39
CA ARG A 140 -6.90 -5.93 -0.23
C ARG A 140 -5.74 -6.46 0.58
N SER A 141 -5.56 -7.77 0.58
CA SER A 141 -4.36 -8.40 1.14
C SER A 141 -3.11 -7.97 0.37
N GLY A 142 -2.03 -7.69 1.11
CA GLY A 142 -0.75 -7.29 0.52
C GLY A 142 0.25 -6.77 1.55
N PHE A 143 1.47 -6.52 1.09
CA PHE A 143 2.49 -5.87 1.90
C PHE A 143 2.12 -4.41 2.16
N LEU A 144 2.28 -3.98 3.41
CA LEU A 144 2.22 -2.59 3.81
C LEU A 144 3.64 -1.97 3.72
N PRO A 145 3.74 -0.63 3.70
CA PRO A 145 5.04 0.03 3.68
C PRO A 145 5.94 -0.47 4.81
N PRO A 146 7.18 -0.88 4.50
CA PRO A 146 8.14 -1.27 5.52
C PRO A 146 8.57 -0.05 6.33
N SER A 147 9.00 -0.28 7.57
CA SER A 147 9.59 0.74 8.43
C SER A 147 10.96 0.30 8.93
N ILE A 148 11.87 1.27 9.06
CA ILE A 148 13.20 1.06 9.61
C ILE A 148 13.25 1.74 10.97
N SER A 149 13.81 1.05 11.95
CA SER A 149 14.00 1.59 13.30
C SER A 149 15.34 1.15 13.87
N ASP A 150 15.89 1.98 14.74
CA ASP A 150 17.10 1.69 15.51
C ASP A 150 16.80 1.89 16.99
N THR A 151 17.17 0.90 17.81
CA THR A 151 16.96 0.92 19.25
C THR A 151 18.24 0.59 20.00
N LYS A 152 18.47 1.26 21.14
CA LYS A 152 19.67 1.03 21.97
C LYS A 152 19.87 -0.42 22.38
N ASN A 153 18.78 -1.19 22.54
CA ASN A 153 18.82 -2.55 23.10
C ASN A 153 18.98 -3.62 22.02
N LEU A 154 18.36 -3.42 20.86
CA LEU A 154 18.25 -4.43 19.81
C LEU A 154 18.91 -4.01 18.49
N GLY A 155 19.33 -2.73 18.39
CA GLY A 155 19.97 -2.15 17.21
C GLY A 155 19.00 -1.91 16.06
N GLU A 156 19.56 -1.85 14.86
CA GLU A 156 18.84 -1.59 13.62
C GLU A 156 17.91 -2.73 13.26
N SER A 157 16.73 -2.39 12.79
CA SER A 157 15.74 -3.35 12.33
C SER A 157 14.89 -2.82 11.18
N ILE A 158 14.38 -3.75 10.38
CA ILE A 158 13.36 -3.52 9.36
C ILE A 158 12.10 -4.28 9.73
N SER A 159 10.95 -3.60 9.75
CA SER A 159 9.65 -4.20 9.94
C SER A 159 8.92 -4.30 8.60
N ILE A 160 8.47 -5.49 8.25
CA ILE A 160 7.79 -5.79 6.98
C ILE A 160 6.40 -6.35 7.31
N PRO A 161 5.35 -5.50 7.35
CA PRO A 161 4.00 -5.95 7.62
C PRO A 161 3.32 -6.49 6.37
N TYR A 162 2.55 -7.55 6.54
CA TYR A 162 1.65 -8.09 5.53
C TYR A 162 0.21 -8.09 6.07
N PHE A 163 -0.68 -7.42 5.38
CA PHE A 163 -2.08 -7.31 5.71
C PHE A 163 -2.89 -8.40 5.00
N PHE A 164 -3.67 -9.16 5.75
CA PHE A 164 -4.63 -10.15 5.27
C PHE A 164 -6.04 -9.56 5.37
N ASP A 165 -6.65 -9.28 4.24
CA ASP A 165 -8.07 -8.91 4.14
C ASP A 165 -8.93 -10.17 4.13
N ILE A 166 -9.30 -10.66 5.32
CA ILE A 166 -10.00 -11.93 5.47
C ILE A 166 -11.48 -11.79 5.09
N ALA A 167 -12.12 -10.70 5.54
CA ALA A 167 -13.49 -10.34 5.21
C ALA A 167 -13.73 -8.86 5.52
N ARG A 168 -14.89 -8.32 5.09
CA ARG A 168 -15.25 -6.91 5.33
C ARG A 168 -15.16 -6.49 6.80
N ASN A 169 -15.44 -7.41 7.70
CA ASN A 169 -15.50 -7.15 9.13
C ASN A 169 -14.32 -7.73 9.91
N LYS A 170 -13.33 -8.33 9.26
CA LYS A 170 -12.16 -8.91 9.94
C LYS A 170 -10.92 -8.85 9.08
N ASN A 171 -9.79 -8.64 9.73
CA ASN A 171 -8.47 -8.64 9.13
C ASN A 171 -7.42 -9.18 10.10
N PHE A 172 -6.26 -9.48 9.55
CA PHE A 172 -5.09 -9.88 10.29
C PHE A 172 -3.86 -9.21 9.67
N THR A 173 -2.97 -8.67 10.49
CA THR A 173 -1.69 -8.14 10.04
C THR A 173 -0.57 -8.95 10.69
N LEU A 174 0.33 -9.51 9.89
CA LEU A 174 1.55 -10.16 10.37
C LEU A 174 2.74 -9.24 10.06
N THR A 175 3.43 -8.81 11.08
CA THR A 175 4.64 -7.98 10.96
C THR A 175 5.88 -8.80 11.33
N ASN A 176 6.77 -8.97 10.35
CA ASN A 176 8.09 -9.54 10.58
C ASN A 176 9.07 -8.41 10.83
N ARG A 177 9.59 -8.31 12.06
CA ARG A 177 10.66 -7.37 12.39
C ARG A 177 11.99 -8.11 12.41
N ILE A 178 12.84 -7.78 11.47
CA ILE A 178 14.15 -8.41 11.26
C ILE A 178 15.21 -7.47 11.80
N TYR A 179 15.97 -7.93 12.79
CA TYR A 179 17.08 -7.18 13.40
C TYR A 179 18.39 -7.54 12.72
N ALA A 180 19.30 -6.58 12.61
CA ALA A 180 20.63 -6.81 12.05
C ALA A 180 21.45 -7.80 12.89
N SER A 181 21.32 -7.74 14.23
CA SER A 181 22.17 -8.48 15.18
C SER A 181 21.42 -9.43 16.10
N GLU A 182 20.09 -9.40 16.12
CA GLU A 182 19.26 -10.19 17.04
C GLU A 182 18.29 -11.10 16.29
N ASN A 183 17.62 -12.00 17.02
CA ASN A 183 16.60 -12.86 16.43
C ASN A 183 15.36 -12.06 15.99
N PRO A 184 14.67 -12.48 14.92
CA PRO A 184 13.49 -11.77 14.45
C PRO A 184 12.35 -11.82 15.46
N LEU A 185 11.51 -10.78 15.42
CA LEU A 185 10.25 -10.70 16.15
C LEU A 185 9.09 -10.82 15.16
N PHE A 186 8.19 -11.73 15.43
CA PHE A 186 6.92 -11.87 14.71
C PHE A 186 5.80 -11.26 15.55
N VAL A 187 5.07 -10.32 14.98
CA VAL A 187 3.92 -9.68 15.63
C VAL A 187 2.69 -9.92 14.77
N GLY A 188 1.61 -10.36 15.38
CA GLY A 188 0.33 -10.57 14.71
C GLY A 188 -0.77 -9.77 15.38
N GLU A 189 -1.50 -8.99 14.60
CA GLU A 189 -2.66 -8.20 15.02
C GLU A 189 -3.92 -8.72 14.32
N TYR A 190 -4.92 -9.13 15.07
CA TYR A 190 -6.23 -9.55 14.57
C TYR A 190 -7.31 -8.58 15.02
N HIS A 191 -8.12 -8.12 14.06
CA HIS A 191 -9.26 -7.25 14.31
C HIS A 191 -10.53 -7.87 13.72
N GLN A 192 -11.61 -7.85 14.50
CA GLN A 192 -12.93 -8.28 14.04
C GLN A 192 -14.02 -7.37 14.58
N ALA A 193 -14.77 -6.76 13.67
CA ALA A 193 -16.02 -6.08 13.97
C ALA A 193 -17.17 -7.07 13.87
N LEU A 194 -18.00 -7.13 14.89
CA LEU A 194 -19.26 -7.89 14.95
C LEU A 194 -20.39 -6.89 15.12
N LYS A 195 -21.65 -7.36 15.05
CA LYS A 195 -22.77 -6.49 15.35
C LYS A 195 -22.66 -6.02 16.80
N ASP A 196 -22.56 -4.69 16.99
CA ASP A 196 -22.43 -4.03 18.28
C ASP A 196 -21.24 -4.48 19.14
N SER A 197 -20.24 -5.14 18.53
CA SER A 197 -19.08 -5.68 19.25
C SER A 197 -17.81 -5.56 18.43
N PHE A 198 -16.68 -5.50 19.12
CA PHE A 198 -15.36 -5.46 18.51
C PHE A 198 -14.40 -6.37 19.28
N LEU A 199 -13.67 -7.21 18.53
CA LEU A 199 -12.59 -8.05 19.06
C LEU A 199 -11.27 -7.61 18.45
N MET A 200 -10.27 -7.42 19.30
CA MET A 200 -8.88 -7.21 18.94
C MET A 200 -8.03 -8.24 19.67
N ALA A 201 -7.10 -8.88 18.96
CA ALA A 201 -6.08 -9.73 19.54
C ALA A 201 -4.72 -9.35 18.95
N ASP A 202 -3.72 -9.23 19.81
CA ASP A 202 -2.34 -8.91 19.49
C ASP A 202 -1.44 -9.95 20.12
N PHE A 203 -0.49 -10.49 19.35
CA PHE A 203 0.48 -11.45 19.84
C PHE A 203 1.86 -11.21 19.23
N GLY A 204 2.88 -11.54 19.97
CA GLY A 204 4.24 -11.46 19.50
C GLY A 204 5.08 -12.63 19.98
N TYR A 205 6.06 -13.03 19.16
CA TYR A 205 6.97 -14.10 19.45
C TYR A 205 8.36 -13.84 18.89
N THR A 206 9.38 -14.12 19.69
CA THR A 206 10.79 -14.13 19.29
C THR A 206 11.55 -15.18 20.08
N GLU A 207 12.62 -15.75 19.49
CA GLU A 207 13.58 -16.65 20.19
C GLU A 207 14.42 -15.91 21.25
N GLY A 208 14.21 -14.58 21.40
CA GLY A 208 14.95 -13.75 22.32
C GLY A 208 16.31 -13.30 21.75
N TYR A 209 17.29 -13.13 22.60
CA TYR A 209 18.61 -12.64 22.18
C TYR A 209 19.43 -13.71 21.45
N LYS A 210 20.07 -13.31 20.35
CA LYS A 210 20.97 -14.17 19.59
C LYS A 210 22.34 -14.34 20.29
N LYS A 211 22.77 -13.31 21.01
CA LYS A 211 23.99 -13.35 21.81
C LYS A 211 23.62 -13.08 23.26
N THR A 212 24.04 -13.97 24.15
CA THR A 212 23.74 -13.87 25.58
C THR A 212 24.84 -13.16 26.36
N SER A 213 24.45 -12.56 27.46
CA SER A 213 25.33 -11.90 28.43
C SER A 213 24.69 -11.95 29.82
N ALA A 214 25.39 -11.47 30.85
CA ALA A 214 24.82 -11.36 32.19
C ALA A 214 23.45 -10.66 32.27
N THR A 215 23.21 -9.71 31.34
CA THR A 215 21.95 -8.94 31.25
C THR A 215 21.01 -9.41 30.15
N LYS A 216 21.52 -10.18 29.17
CA LYS A 216 20.78 -10.72 28.01
C LYS A 216 20.60 -12.22 28.16
N LYS A 217 19.54 -12.67 28.82
CA LYS A 217 19.26 -14.09 29.03
C LYS A 217 18.63 -14.73 27.80
N GLU A 218 18.99 -16.00 27.55
CA GLU A 218 18.34 -16.86 26.57
C GLU A 218 16.85 -17.09 26.85
N GLY A 219 16.17 -17.63 25.87
CA GLY A 219 14.80 -18.09 25.94
C GLY A 219 13.84 -17.25 25.13
N SER A 220 12.85 -17.93 24.62
CA SER A 220 11.76 -17.33 23.83
C SER A 220 11.00 -16.29 24.67
N LYS A 221 10.53 -15.28 23.97
CA LYS A 221 9.74 -14.20 24.55
C LYS A 221 8.47 -14.02 23.72
N SER A 222 7.37 -13.86 24.42
CA SER A 222 6.07 -13.74 23.78
C SER A 222 5.12 -12.87 24.57
N HIS A 223 4.13 -12.33 23.90
CA HIS A 223 2.95 -11.73 24.52
C HIS A 223 1.68 -12.20 23.81
N PHE A 224 0.57 -12.12 24.53
CA PHE A 224 -0.77 -12.27 24.00
C PHE A 224 -1.68 -11.26 24.72
N PHE A 225 -2.25 -10.34 23.95
CA PHE A 225 -3.21 -9.37 24.42
C PHE A 225 -4.49 -9.52 23.64
N THR A 226 -5.62 -9.45 24.30
CA THR A 226 -6.91 -9.43 23.63
C THR A 226 -7.87 -8.49 24.35
N LYS A 227 -8.70 -7.83 23.56
CA LYS A 227 -9.76 -6.95 24.05
C LYS A 227 -11.04 -7.23 23.28
N PHE A 228 -12.10 -7.51 24.02
CA PHE A 228 -13.45 -7.64 23.49
C PHE A 228 -14.30 -6.51 24.06
N VAL A 229 -15.02 -5.79 23.22
CA VAL A 229 -15.94 -4.73 23.60
C VAL A 229 -17.30 -5.04 22.99
N LYS A 230 -18.35 -5.00 23.79
CA LYS A 230 -19.74 -5.12 23.34
C LYS A 230 -20.52 -3.90 23.78
N ASN A 231 -21.15 -3.22 22.83
CA ASN A 231 -22.07 -2.11 23.09
C ASN A 231 -23.51 -2.61 23.07
N PHE A 232 -24.36 -2.09 23.93
CA PHE A 232 -25.78 -2.44 23.98
C PHE A 232 -26.60 -1.27 24.49
N LYS A 233 -27.85 -1.20 24.09
CA LYS A 233 -28.80 -0.24 24.57
C LYS A 233 -29.40 -0.76 25.90
N GLY A 234 -29.32 0.06 26.93
CA GLY A 234 -29.96 -0.21 28.18
C GLY A 234 -31.41 0.33 28.24
N GLU A 235 -32.03 0.18 29.38
CA GLU A 235 -33.30 0.82 29.67
C GLU A 235 -33.20 2.35 29.48
N ASN A 236 -34.28 2.97 29.03
CA ASN A 236 -34.31 4.39 28.65
C ASN A 236 -33.36 4.81 27.53
N ASN A 237 -33.01 3.89 26.63
CA ASN A 237 -32.14 4.15 25.49
C ASN A 237 -30.72 4.60 25.87
N SER A 238 -30.27 4.29 27.07
CA SER A 238 -28.90 4.56 27.51
C SER A 238 -27.87 3.71 26.77
N ASP A 239 -26.72 4.30 26.44
CA ASP A 239 -25.61 3.59 25.80
C ASP A 239 -24.75 2.93 26.89
N ASN A 240 -24.66 1.59 26.85
CA ASN A 240 -23.87 0.80 27.78
C ASN A 240 -22.78 0.01 27.00
N SER A 241 -21.66 -0.27 27.65
CA SER A 241 -20.61 -1.10 27.09
C SER A 241 -20.04 -2.05 28.12
N LEU A 242 -19.73 -3.27 27.66
CA LEU A 242 -18.96 -4.27 28.38
C LEU A 242 -17.60 -4.43 27.69
N SER A 243 -16.51 -4.28 28.45
CA SER A 243 -15.15 -4.48 27.95
C SER A 243 -14.45 -5.57 28.76
N ILE A 244 -13.91 -6.56 28.07
CA ILE A 244 -13.10 -7.63 28.66
C ILE A 244 -11.73 -7.56 28.02
N SER A 245 -10.66 -7.52 28.85
CA SER A 245 -9.28 -7.53 28.39
C SER A 245 -8.49 -8.62 29.08
N LEU A 246 -7.74 -9.41 28.30
CA LEU A 246 -6.80 -10.39 28.79
C LEU A 246 -5.40 -10.03 28.31
N GLN A 247 -4.41 -10.09 29.21
CA GLN A 247 -3.04 -9.76 28.90
C GLN A 247 -2.11 -10.80 29.51
N SER A 248 -1.22 -11.35 28.71
CA SER A 248 -0.20 -12.30 29.11
C SER A 248 1.13 -11.95 28.45
N ILE A 249 2.20 -11.97 29.22
CA ILE A 249 3.57 -11.79 28.77
C ILE A 249 4.46 -12.86 29.36
N SER A 250 5.41 -13.37 28.58
CA SER A 250 6.35 -14.40 29.05
C SER A 250 7.47 -13.84 29.94
N ASN A 251 7.70 -12.52 29.91
CA ASN A 251 8.80 -11.87 30.63
C ASN A 251 8.46 -10.41 30.92
N ASP A 252 8.76 -9.95 32.13
CA ASP A 252 8.49 -8.61 32.63
C ASP A 252 9.19 -7.47 31.84
N LYS A 253 10.31 -7.78 31.19
CA LYS A 253 11.09 -6.83 30.37
C LYS A 253 10.71 -6.85 28.89
N TYR A 254 9.84 -7.78 28.46
CA TYR A 254 9.49 -7.94 27.04
C TYR A 254 9.02 -6.63 26.39
N LEU A 255 8.02 -5.98 26.95
CA LEU A 255 7.45 -4.74 26.41
C LEU A 255 8.38 -3.51 26.49
N LYS A 256 9.50 -3.60 27.20
CA LYS A 256 10.51 -2.54 27.25
C LYS A 256 11.59 -2.72 26.21
N LEU A 257 11.67 -3.92 25.62
CA LEU A 257 12.72 -4.29 24.68
C LEU A 257 12.23 -4.32 23.26
N TYR A 258 11.00 -4.79 23.05
CA TYR A 258 10.34 -5.01 21.78
C TYR A 258 9.11 -4.11 21.62
#